data_2e0cfb844f40e86b5f4aa5faad870fdd
#
_entry.id   2e0cfb844f40e86b5f4aa5faad870fdd
#
_cell.length_a   1.000
_cell.length_b   1.000
_cell.length_c   1.000
_cell.angle_alpha   90.00
_cell.angle_beta   90.00
_cell.angle_gamma   90.00
#
_symmetry.space_group_name_H-M   'P 1'
#
loop_
_entity.id
_entity.type
_entity.pdbx_description
1 polymer ?
#
loop_
_entity_poly.entity_id
_entity_poly.type
_entity_poly.pdbx_seq_one_letter_code
_entity_poly.pdbx_strand_id
1 'polypeptide(L)'
;MKTYPFLDLGLANKPIEDELKKAACRVIESGRYLHGEETHLLEQEVASKCEAKYCVAVSNGLDALKLIFRAYKEMGLLHEGDKVIVPANTFIASVLAVSDNGLEPVLCEPSELTMNLNPEKINGLLDDKVKAILPVHLYGTACWSETLKQLAQERNLLIIEDNAQAIGAKASTFGLNGTFATGGLGHASGISFYPTKNLGGLGDAGAVITNDEQLAKIVKALANYGSDRRYHNIYKGYNCRIDEMQAAMLRVKLSVLDNETERRNIIAKTYNQHICNPLVTVPHIFHDMVQVWHQYVVRVEKRDQFREYLADNGVQTDIHYATPPHLQPCYSELRDSKLPVTEKLANEVVSLPIARPITVEDAVEISKIINNFNA
;
A
#
# COMPACT_ATOMS: atom_id res chain seq x y z
N MET A 1 27.24 -16.03 14.59
CA MET A 1 26.73 -15.82 13.24
C MET A 1 26.07 -14.44 13.22
N LYS A 2 26.26 -13.62 12.19
CA LYS A 2 25.56 -12.32 12.06
C LYS A 2 24.07 -12.59 11.77
N THR A 3 23.19 -11.80 12.42
CA THR A 3 21.73 -11.90 12.18
C THR A 3 21.30 -10.69 11.36
N TYR A 4 20.49 -10.95 10.34
CA TYR A 4 19.89 -9.97 9.45
C TYR A 4 18.39 -9.89 9.74
N PRO A 5 17.92 -8.91 10.54
CA PRO A 5 16.51 -8.81 10.89
C PRO A 5 15.68 -8.47 9.65
N PHE A 6 14.49 -9.02 9.55
CA PHE A 6 13.55 -8.65 8.48
C PHE A 6 13.17 -7.16 8.60
N LEU A 7 12.87 -6.72 9.80
CA LEU A 7 12.55 -5.33 10.13
C LEU A 7 12.84 -5.07 11.62
N ASP A 8 13.51 -3.94 11.91
CA ASP A 8 13.70 -3.42 13.25
C ASP A 8 13.33 -1.93 13.27
N LEU A 9 12.15 -1.63 13.81
CA LEU A 9 11.63 -0.26 13.85
C LEU A 9 12.44 0.66 14.76
N GLY A 10 13.05 0.11 15.83
CA GLY A 10 13.94 0.88 16.72
C GLY A 10 15.18 1.37 15.98
N LEU A 11 15.86 0.45 15.30
CA LEU A 11 17.03 0.78 14.48
C LEU A 11 16.68 1.63 13.27
N ALA A 12 15.51 1.40 12.64
CA ALA A 12 15.06 2.19 11.51
C ALA A 12 14.82 3.67 11.87
N ASN A 13 14.29 3.94 13.08
CA ASN A 13 14.01 5.29 13.56
C ASN A 13 15.21 5.96 14.23
N LYS A 14 16.26 5.21 14.57
CA LYS A 14 17.41 5.73 15.32
C LYS A 14 18.05 7.00 14.73
N PRO A 15 18.23 7.12 13.40
CA PRO A 15 18.83 8.32 12.81
C PRO A 15 18.03 9.61 12.98
N ILE A 16 16.73 9.51 13.25
CA ILE A 16 15.81 10.66 13.40
C ILE A 16 15.14 10.70 14.79
N GLU A 17 15.67 9.95 15.75
CA GLU A 17 15.07 9.80 17.08
C GLU A 17 14.90 11.14 17.82
N ASP A 18 15.88 12.03 17.72
CA ASP A 18 15.84 13.33 18.38
C ASP A 18 14.79 14.26 17.77
N GLU A 19 14.65 14.23 16.44
CA GLU A 19 13.62 14.97 15.72
C GLU A 19 12.21 14.45 16.07
N LEU A 20 12.04 13.14 16.20
CA LEU A 20 10.79 12.53 16.65
C LEU A 20 10.44 12.97 18.08
N LYS A 21 11.41 12.98 19.00
CA LYS A 21 11.20 13.46 20.38
C LYS A 21 10.81 14.93 20.41
N LYS A 22 11.49 15.79 19.63
CA LYS A 22 11.14 17.21 19.52
C LYS A 22 9.73 17.41 18.97
N ALA A 23 9.31 16.62 17.96
CA ALA A 23 7.96 16.66 17.41
C ALA A 23 6.92 16.28 18.48
N ALA A 24 7.18 15.23 19.27
CA ALA A 24 6.32 14.85 20.40
C ALA A 24 6.17 15.98 21.43
N CYS A 25 7.28 16.59 21.84
CA CYS A 25 7.26 17.70 22.79
C CYS A 25 6.41 18.87 22.29
N ARG A 26 6.55 19.27 21.01
CA ARG A 26 5.73 20.35 20.44
C ARG A 26 4.23 20.06 20.55
N VAL A 27 3.79 18.83 20.25
CA VAL A 27 2.38 18.46 20.37
C VAL A 27 1.91 18.47 21.82
N ILE A 28 2.72 17.95 22.75
CA ILE A 28 2.39 17.95 24.19
C ILE A 28 2.25 19.39 24.70
N GLU A 29 3.20 20.28 24.37
CA GLU A 29 3.23 21.67 24.78
C GLU A 29 2.07 22.49 24.18
N SER A 30 1.62 22.13 22.96
CA SER A 30 0.49 22.82 22.30
C SER A 30 -0.85 22.58 23.00
N GLY A 31 -1.00 21.45 23.72
CA GLY A 31 -2.27 21.02 24.31
C GLY A 31 -3.35 20.69 23.26
N ARG A 32 -3.01 20.68 21.96
CA ARG A 32 -3.92 20.38 20.86
C ARG A 32 -3.60 19.02 20.28
N TYR A 33 -4.49 18.05 20.46
CA TYR A 33 -4.22 16.64 20.16
C TYR A 33 -5.00 16.10 18.96
N LEU A 34 -5.97 16.87 18.44
CA LEU A 34 -6.77 16.52 17.27
C LEU A 34 -7.04 17.78 16.42
N HIS A 35 -7.09 17.62 15.10
CA HIS A 35 -7.43 18.69 14.14
C HIS A 35 -6.59 19.97 14.33
N GLY A 36 -5.30 19.81 14.60
CA GLY A 36 -4.37 20.91 14.81
C GLY A 36 -3.52 21.23 13.59
N GLU A 37 -2.41 21.91 13.86
CA GLU A 37 -1.49 22.38 12.82
C GLU A 37 -0.68 21.24 12.18
N GLU A 38 -0.24 20.24 12.99
CA GLU A 38 0.55 19.13 12.46
C GLU A 38 -0.28 18.29 11.47
N THR A 39 -1.57 18.06 11.76
CA THR A 39 -2.48 17.36 10.83
C THR A 39 -2.63 18.16 9.54
N HIS A 40 -2.87 19.48 9.63
CA HIS A 40 -3.06 20.32 8.44
C HIS A 40 -1.81 20.35 7.55
N LEU A 41 -0.63 20.49 8.15
CA LEU A 41 0.64 20.49 7.42
C LEU A 41 0.95 19.12 6.82
N LEU A 42 0.68 18.02 7.54
CA LEU A 42 0.81 16.66 7.00
C LEU A 42 -0.08 16.46 5.77
N GLU A 43 -1.34 16.90 5.84
CA GLU A 43 -2.28 16.81 4.72
C GLU A 43 -1.74 17.53 3.47
N GLN A 44 -1.17 18.72 3.63
CA GLN A 44 -0.56 19.48 2.51
C GLN A 44 0.68 18.76 1.95
N GLU A 45 1.57 18.31 2.82
CA GLU A 45 2.82 17.65 2.45
C GLU A 45 2.55 16.31 1.74
N VAL A 46 1.58 15.51 2.22
CA VAL A 46 1.21 14.22 1.61
C VAL A 46 0.47 14.44 0.28
N ALA A 47 -0.45 15.41 0.19
CA ALA A 47 -1.10 15.78 -1.07
C ALA A 47 -0.06 16.16 -2.14
N SER A 48 0.91 16.99 -1.77
CA SER A 48 2.03 17.37 -2.66
C SER A 48 2.85 16.17 -3.10
N LYS A 49 3.15 15.23 -2.18
CA LYS A 49 3.90 14.00 -2.47
C LYS A 49 3.19 13.09 -3.46
N CYS A 50 1.86 13.06 -3.42
CA CYS A 50 1.01 12.31 -4.34
C CYS A 50 0.60 13.10 -5.60
N GLU A 51 1.11 14.32 -5.80
CA GLU A 51 0.76 15.19 -6.93
C GLU A 51 -0.76 15.42 -7.03
N ALA A 52 -1.44 15.52 -5.87
CA ALA A 52 -2.89 15.66 -5.74
C ALA A 52 -3.29 16.97 -5.04
N LYS A 53 -4.58 17.34 -5.15
CA LYS A 53 -5.10 18.59 -4.59
C LYS A 53 -5.49 18.47 -3.12
N TYR A 54 -6.03 17.32 -2.71
CA TYR A 54 -6.62 17.13 -1.39
C TYR A 54 -6.08 15.87 -0.73
N CYS A 55 -5.78 15.99 0.55
CA CYS A 55 -5.49 14.90 1.46
C CYS A 55 -6.37 15.09 2.70
N VAL A 56 -6.94 13.99 3.18
CA VAL A 56 -7.65 13.93 4.46
C VAL A 56 -7.00 12.85 5.31
N ALA A 57 -6.32 13.25 6.38
CA ALA A 57 -5.66 12.34 7.29
C ALA A 57 -6.68 11.64 8.19
N VAL A 58 -6.55 10.31 8.33
CA VAL A 58 -7.50 9.43 9.00
C VAL A 58 -6.77 8.42 9.91
N SER A 59 -7.56 7.60 10.62
CA SER A 59 -7.08 6.64 11.62
C SER A 59 -6.14 5.56 11.09
N ASN A 60 -6.37 5.03 9.90
CA ASN A 60 -5.56 3.96 9.28
C ASN A 60 -5.92 3.78 7.79
N GLY A 61 -5.17 2.90 7.10
CA GLY A 61 -5.36 2.65 5.66
C GLY A 61 -6.67 1.94 5.31
N LEU A 62 -7.16 1.03 6.15
CA LEU A 62 -8.44 0.37 5.94
C LEU A 62 -9.58 1.38 6.03
N ASP A 63 -9.58 2.22 7.06
CA ASP A 63 -10.59 3.27 7.21
C ASP A 63 -10.52 4.28 6.06
N ALA A 64 -9.32 4.58 5.53
CA ALA A 64 -9.17 5.42 4.34
C ALA A 64 -9.96 4.86 3.15
N LEU A 65 -9.77 3.58 2.81
CA LEU A 65 -10.49 2.93 1.72
C LEU A 65 -12.00 2.82 2.01
N LYS A 66 -12.39 2.47 3.24
CA LYS A 66 -13.81 2.41 3.66
C LYS A 66 -14.49 3.76 3.51
N LEU A 67 -13.84 4.84 3.91
CA LEU A 67 -14.36 6.19 3.81
C LEU A 67 -14.52 6.63 2.34
N ILE A 68 -13.60 6.23 1.43
CA ILE A 68 -13.73 6.51 0.00
C ILE A 68 -14.98 5.83 -0.57
N PHE A 69 -15.14 4.52 -0.36
CA PHE A 69 -16.32 3.80 -0.84
C PHE A 69 -17.61 4.37 -0.24
N ARG A 70 -17.61 4.66 1.06
CA ARG A 70 -18.76 5.27 1.71
C ARG A 70 -19.07 6.65 1.14
N ALA A 71 -18.10 7.49 0.87
CA ALA A 71 -18.30 8.81 0.28
C ALA A 71 -18.89 8.71 -1.13
N TYR A 72 -18.41 7.79 -1.97
CA TYR A 72 -19.02 7.55 -3.29
C TYR A 72 -20.47 7.04 -3.20
N LYS A 73 -20.83 6.28 -2.16
CA LYS A 73 -22.25 5.92 -1.89
C LYS A 73 -23.07 7.16 -1.51
N GLU A 74 -22.56 8.06 -0.67
CA GLU A 74 -23.24 9.32 -0.34
C GLU A 74 -23.37 10.27 -1.54
N MET A 75 -22.46 10.18 -2.51
CA MET A 75 -22.53 10.90 -3.79
C MET A 75 -23.50 10.23 -4.80
N GLY A 76 -24.04 9.05 -4.51
CA GLY A 76 -24.91 8.31 -5.42
C GLY A 76 -24.17 7.68 -6.63
N LEU A 77 -22.85 7.53 -6.56
CA LEU A 77 -22.02 6.93 -7.61
C LEU A 77 -21.82 5.42 -7.41
N LEU A 78 -21.99 4.94 -6.17
CA LEU A 78 -21.99 3.52 -5.81
C LEU A 78 -23.25 3.20 -5.01
N HIS A 79 -23.77 1.96 -5.17
CA HIS A 79 -24.97 1.48 -4.50
C HIS A 79 -24.72 0.12 -3.89
N GLU A 80 -25.60 -0.30 -2.98
CA GLU A 80 -25.58 -1.63 -2.38
C GLU A 80 -25.60 -2.72 -3.43
N GLY A 81 -24.68 -3.69 -3.35
CA GLY A 81 -24.54 -4.79 -4.31
C GLY A 81 -23.84 -4.44 -5.62
N ASP A 82 -23.31 -3.20 -5.78
CA ASP A 82 -22.39 -2.89 -6.87
C ASP A 82 -21.08 -3.65 -6.68
N LYS A 83 -20.43 -4.02 -7.77
CA LYS A 83 -19.21 -4.82 -7.79
C LYS A 83 -17.96 -3.97 -7.94
N VAL A 84 -16.91 -4.37 -7.22
CA VAL A 84 -15.58 -3.75 -7.30
C VAL A 84 -14.55 -4.81 -7.64
N ILE A 85 -13.81 -4.62 -8.73
CA ILE A 85 -12.70 -5.51 -9.11
C ILE A 85 -11.49 -5.22 -8.21
N VAL A 86 -10.97 -6.27 -7.54
CA VAL A 86 -9.87 -6.21 -6.58
C VAL A 86 -8.83 -7.28 -6.94
N PRO A 87 -7.51 -7.04 -6.85
CA PRO A 87 -6.52 -8.09 -7.07
C PRO A 87 -6.65 -9.22 -6.04
N ALA A 88 -6.60 -10.47 -6.53
CA ALA A 88 -6.84 -11.65 -5.70
C ALA A 88 -5.72 -11.95 -4.69
N ASN A 89 -4.51 -11.43 -4.91
CA ASN A 89 -3.33 -11.63 -4.05
C ASN A 89 -3.04 -10.45 -3.11
N THR A 90 -4.00 -9.53 -2.93
CA THR A 90 -3.83 -8.37 -2.06
C THR A 90 -3.89 -8.73 -0.57
N PHE A 91 -3.49 -7.78 0.27
CA PHE A 91 -3.81 -7.84 1.70
C PHE A 91 -5.33 -7.72 1.91
N ILE A 92 -5.84 -8.44 2.89
CA ILE A 92 -7.29 -8.57 3.14
C ILE A 92 -8.01 -7.21 3.30
N ALA A 93 -7.32 -6.15 3.73
CA ALA A 93 -7.90 -4.82 3.93
C ALA A 93 -8.56 -4.25 2.67
N SER A 94 -7.99 -4.47 1.49
CA SER A 94 -8.58 -4.03 0.21
C SER A 94 -9.96 -4.67 0.00
N VAL A 95 -10.10 -5.95 0.30
CA VAL A 95 -11.37 -6.70 0.14
C VAL A 95 -12.36 -6.32 1.24
N LEU A 96 -11.89 -6.19 2.49
CA LEU A 96 -12.72 -5.74 3.62
C LEU A 96 -13.33 -4.35 3.38
N ALA A 97 -12.56 -3.42 2.80
CA ALA A 97 -13.07 -2.08 2.52
C ALA A 97 -14.26 -2.08 1.55
N VAL A 98 -14.28 -3.00 0.60
CA VAL A 98 -15.38 -3.21 -0.34
C VAL A 98 -16.60 -3.82 0.39
N SER A 99 -16.42 -4.97 1.02
CA SER A 99 -17.52 -5.71 1.65
C SER A 99 -18.14 -4.99 2.85
N ASP A 100 -17.35 -4.24 3.64
CA ASP A 100 -17.87 -3.43 4.76
C ASP A 100 -18.79 -2.28 4.29
N ASN A 101 -18.74 -1.94 3.00
CA ASN A 101 -19.64 -0.96 2.39
C ASN A 101 -20.85 -1.58 1.68
N GLY A 102 -21.07 -2.89 1.83
CA GLY A 102 -22.15 -3.61 1.16
C GLY A 102 -21.95 -3.72 -0.36
N LEU A 103 -20.69 -3.61 -0.80
CA LEU A 103 -20.27 -3.82 -2.19
C LEU A 103 -19.74 -5.25 -2.34
N GLU A 104 -19.78 -5.79 -3.56
CA GLU A 104 -19.33 -7.15 -3.85
C GLU A 104 -17.88 -7.12 -4.41
N PRO A 105 -16.89 -7.71 -3.72
CA PRO A 105 -15.54 -7.83 -4.28
C PRO A 105 -15.50 -8.90 -5.38
N VAL A 106 -14.99 -8.52 -6.56
CA VAL A 106 -14.71 -9.42 -7.68
C VAL A 106 -13.20 -9.60 -7.78
N LEU A 107 -12.73 -10.80 -7.46
CA LEU A 107 -11.29 -11.06 -7.43
C LEU A 107 -10.73 -11.25 -8.84
N CYS A 108 -9.67 -10.51 -9.15
CA CYS A 108 -8.95 -10.56 -10.42
C CYS A 108 -7.55 -11.13 -10.21
N GLU A 109 -7.17 -12.11 -11.05
CA GLU A 109 -5.82 -12.68 -11.04
C GLU A 109 -4.74 -11.61 -11.28
N PRO A 110 -3.61 -11.68 -10.57
CA PRO A 110 -2.46 -10.85 -10.82
C PRO A 110 -1.67 -11.31 -12.06
N SER A 111 -0.79 -10.45 -12.54
CA SER A 111 0.30 -10.84 -13.44
C SER A 111 1.41 -11.53 -12.63
N GLU A 112 1.93 -12.66 -13.11
CA GLU A 112 3.08 -13.32 -12.47
C GLU A 112 4.35 -12.45 -12.47
N LEU A 113 4.50 -11.56 -13.44
CA LEU A 113 5.67 -10.70 -13.58
C LEU A 113 5.68 -9.58 -12.54
N THR A 114 4.54 -8.90 -12.39
CA THR A 114 4.44 -7.71 -11.52
C THR A 114 3.88 -8.03 -10.15
N MET A 115 3.20 -9.17 -10.00
CA MET A 115 2.37 -9.54 -8.85
C MET A 115 1.26 -8.52 -8.54
N ASN A 116 1.01 -7.60 -9.46
CA ASN A 116 -0.07 -6.62 -9.43
C ASN A 116 -1.25 -7.09 -10.29
N LEU A 117 -2.42 -6.48 -10.10
CA LEU A 117 -3.64 -6.75 -10.88
C LEU A 117 -3.32 -6.77 -12.38
N ASN A 118 -3.78 -7.83 -13.08
CA ASN A 118 -3.57 -7.98 -14.52
C ASN A 118 -4.72 -7.31 -15.32
N PRO A 119 -4.46 -6.18 -16.01
CA PRO A 119 -5.50 -5.47 -16.75
C PRO A 119 -6.17 -6.32 -17.84
N GLU A 120 -5.45 -7.28 -18.43
CA GLU A 120 -5.98 -8.16 -19.49
C GLU A 120 -7.07 -9.13 -18.99
N LYS A 121 -7.07 -9.41 -17.67
CA LYS A 121 -8.08 -10.28 -17.04
C LYS A 121 -9.37 -9.56 -16.69
N ILE A 122 -9.36 -8.23 -16.64
CA ILE A 122 -10.50 -7.42 -16.19
C ILE A 122 -11.70 -7.59 -17.11
N ASN A 123 -11.50 -7.58 -18.44
CA ASN A 123 -12.59 -7.67 -19.40
C ASN A 123 -13.50 -8.90 -19.19
N GLY A 124 -12.93 -10.02 -18.77
CA GLY A 124 -13.68 -11.25 -18.49
C GLY A 124 -14.51 -11.21 -17.19
N LEU A 125 -14.33 -10.17 -16.38
CA LEU A 125 -15.01 -10.00 -15.08
C LEU A 125 -16.09 -8.90 -15.13
N LEU A 126 -16.19 -8.16 -16.25
CA LEU A 126 -17.11 -7.05 -16.38
C LEU A 126 -18.54 -7.52 -16.58
N ASP A 127 -19.46 -6.97 -15.80
CA ASP A 127 -20.90 -7.00 -15.99
C ASP A 127 -21.49 -5.61 -15.64
N ASP A 128 -22.81 -5.46 -15.76
CA ASP A 128 -23.50 -4.17 -15.54
C ASP A 128 -23.41 -3.67 -14.08
N LYS A 129 -23.07 -4.56 -13.12
CA LYS A 129 -22.92 -4.23 -11.70
C LYS A 129 -21.51 -3.75 -11.35
N VAL A 130 -20.51 -4.01 -12.20
CA VAL A 130 -19.14 -3.54 -11.94
C VAL A 130 -19.11 -2.03 -12.10
N LYS A 131 -18.76 -1.32 -11.02
CA LYS A 131 -18.72 0.16 -10.96
C LYS A 131 -17.36 0.72 -10.60
N ALA A 132 -16.46 -0.10 -10.08
CA ALA A 132 -15.13 0.35 -9.70
C ALA A 132 -14.06 -0.73 -9.88
N ILE A 133 -12.83 -0.27 -10.00
CA ILE A 133 -11.61 -1.09 -9.93
C ILE A 133 -10.76 -0.54 -8.79
N LEU A 134 -10.26 -1.42 -7.93
CA LEU A 134 -9.36 -1.12 -6.83
C LEU A 134 -7.97 -1.70 -7.13
N PRO A 135 -7.12 -1.06 -7.98
CA PRO A 135 -5.74 -1.48 -8.14
C PRO A 135 -4.98 -1.29 -6.83
N VAL A 136 -4.15 -2.26 -6.48
CA VAL A 136 -3.25 -2.20 -5.34
C VAL A 136 -1.83 -2.02 -5.85
N HIS A 137 -1.11 -1.02 -5.38
CA HIS A 137 0.31 -0.82 -5.71
C HIS A 137 1.18 -1.71 -4.82
N LEU A 138 1.08 -3.02 -5.07
CA LEU A 138 1.63 -4.05 -4.20
C LEU A 138 3.16 -3.99 -4.17
N TYR A 139 3.72 -4.18 -2.96
CA TYR A 139 5.16 -4.18 -2.65
C TYR A 139 5.90 -2.87 -2.99
N GLY A 140 5.17 -1.80 -3.33
CA GLY A 140 5.76 -0.52 -3.71
C GLY A 140 6.03 -0.37 -5.21
N THR A 141 5.36 -1.18 -6.03
CA THR A 141 5.37 -1.07 -7.50
C THR A 141 4.02 -0.56 -7.98
N ALA A 142 4.02 0.49 -8.79
CA ALA A 142 2.79 1.07 -9.31
C ALA A 142 2.01 0.06 -10.16
N CYS A 143 0.74 -0.15 -9.81
CA CYS A 143 -0.23 -0.91 -10.60
C CYS A 143 -1.01 0.06 -11.48
N TRP A 144 -0.41 0.49 -12.59
CA TRP A 144 -1.00 1.46 -13.50
C TRP A 144 -0.59 1.17 -14.93
N SER A 145 -1.54 1.28 -15.86
CA SER A 145 -1.29 1.14 -17.29
C SER A 145 -2.32 1.93 -18.09
N GLU A 146 -1.98 2.27 -19.32
CA GLU A 146 -2.93 2.90 -20.25
C GLU A 146 -4.14 2.01 -20.51
N THR A 147 -3.94 0.70 -20.60
CA THR A 147 -5.03 -0.29 -20.75
C THR A 147 -6.03 -0.19 -19.60
N LEU A 148 -5.55 -0.10 -18.35
CA LEU A 148 -6.43 0.05 -17.18
C LEU A 148 -7.22 1.36 -17.24
N LYS A 149 -6.55 2.46 -17.59
CA LYS A 149 -7.14 3.79 -17.68
C LYS A 149 -8.21 3.86 -18.79
N GLN A 150 -7.88 3.39 -19.99
CA GLN A 150 -8.80 3.38 -21.13
C GLN A 150 -10.03 2.52 -20.82
N LEU A 151 -9.84 1.31 -20.29
CA LEU A 151 -10.92 0.43 -19.89
C LEU A 151 -11.88 1.10 -18.89
N ALA A 152 -11.33 1.75 -17.88
CA ALA A 152 -12.13 2.46 -16.88
C ALA A 152 -12.92 3.62 -17.51
N GLN A 153 -12.33 4.37 -18.43
CA GLN A 153 -13.01 5.45 -19.17
C GLN A 153 -14.12 4.92 -20.07
N GLU A 154 -13.86 3.89 -20.87
CA GLU A 154 -14.83 3.29 -21.79
C GLU A 154 -16.05 2.68 -21.07
N ARG A 155 -15.83 2.17 -19.85
CA ARG A 155 -16.87 1.52 -19.03
C ARG A 155 -17.43 2.42 -17.94
N ASN A 156 -16.96 3.67 -17.86
CA ASN A 156 -17.33 4.63 -16.81
C ASN A 156 -17.15 4.07 -15.39
N LEU A 157 -15.98 3.44 -15.13
CA LEU A 157 -15.64 2.84 -13.87
C LEU A 157 -14.82 3.81 -13.01
N LEU A 158 -15.06 3.82 -11.71
CA LEU A 158 -14.19 4.48 -10.75
C LEU A 158 -12.88 3.70 -10.61
N ILE A 159 -11.74 4.40 -10.57
CA ILE A 159 -10.46 3.83 -10.16
C ILE A 159 -10.15 4.37 -8.77
N ILE A 160 -10.06 3.46 -7.79
CA ILE A 160 -9.72 3.77 -6.40
C ILE A 160 -8.40 3.05 -6.10
N GLU A 161 -7.33 3.82 -5.86
CA GLU A 161 -6.02 3.24 -5.61
C GLU A 161 -5.87 2.77 -4.15
N ASP A 162 -5.46 1.52 -3.94
CA ASP A 162 -4.87 1.12 -2.66
C ASP A 162 -3.36 1.42 -2.73
N ASN A 163 -2.98 2.55 -2.16
CA ASN A 163 -1.61 3.05 -2.12
C ASN A 163 -0.94 2.79 -0.76
N ALA A 164 -1.44 1.80 -0.01
CA ALA A 164 -0.94 1.48 1.33
C ALA A 164 0.54 1.05 1.38
N GLN A 165 1.14 0.71 0.23
CA GLN A 165 2.52 0.21 0.13
C GLN A 165 3.40 1.05 -0.81
N ALA A 166 2.90 2.14 -1.40
CA ALA A 166 3.59 2.76 -2.54
C ALA A 166 3.67 4.29 -2.52
N ILE A 167 3.55 4.94 -1.35
CA ILE A 167 3.76 6.39 -1.28
C ILE A 167 5.15 6.76 -1.82
N GLY A 168 5.17 7.69 -2.79
CA GLY A 168 6.38 8.11 -3.51
C GLY A 168 6.74 7.26 -4.73
N ALA A 169 6.04 6.14 -4.99
CA ALA A 169 6.17 5.42 -6.26
C ALA A 169 5.58 6.26 -7.41
N LYS A 170 6.10 6.03 -8.63
CA LYS A 170 5.62 6.73 -9.83
C LYS A 170 5.45 5.77 -10.98
N ALA A 171 4.41 5.98 -11.77
CA ALA A 171 4.16 5.28 -13.03
C ALA A 171 4.35 6.22 -14.22
N SER A 172 4.84 5.68 -15.35
CA SER A 172 4.76 6.40 -16.63
C SER A 172 3.32 6.31 -17.17
N THR A 173 2.86 7.38 -17.78
CA THR A 173 1.59 7.37 -18.52
C THR A 173 1.91 7.60 -19.98
N PHE A 174 1.48 6.68 -20.85
CA PHE A 174 1.67 6.81 -22.28
C PHE A 174 0.97 8.09 -22.80
N GLY A 175 1.67 8.83 -23.65
CA GLY A 175 1.14 10.06 -24.23
C GLY A 175 1.42 11.34 -23.43
N LEU A 176 1.90 11.22 -22.20
CA LEU A 176 2.41 12.34 -21.41
C LEU A 176 3.89 12.11 -21.12
N ASN A 177 4.73 13.11 -21.39
CA ASN A 177 6.14 13.04 -21.03
C ASN A 177 6.28 13.13 -19.51
N GLY A 178 6.71 12.03 -18.87
CA GLY A 178 7.02 11.99 -17.44
C GLY A 178 6.40 10.83 -16.69
N THR A 179 6.69 10.79 -15.41
CA THR A 179 6.11 9.84 -14.44
C THR A 179 5.23 10.59 -13.46
N PHE A 180 4.13 9.98 -13.04
CA PHE A 180 3.13 10.54 -12.13
C PHE A 180 3.08 9.73 -10.84
N ALA A 181 2.90 10.41 -9.71
CA ALA A 181 2.90 9.78 -8.41
C ALA A 181 1.66 8.90 -8.19
N THR A 182 1.87 7.72 -7.60
CA THR A 182 0.76 6.89 -7.10
C THR A 182 0.00 7.64 -6.00
N GLY A 183 -1.29 7.39 -5.92
CA GLY A 183 -2.21 8.10 -5.05
C GLY A 183 -2.92 9.27 -5.74
N GLY A 184 -2.35 9.82 -6.81
CA GLY A 184 -2.95 10.87 -7.64
C GLY A 184 -3.37 10.42 -9.04
N LEU A 185 -3.22 9.13 -9.37
CA LEU A 185 -3.47 8.58 -10.71
C LEU A 185 -4.96 8.29 -10.95
N GLY A 186 -5.66 7.78 -9.94
CA GLY A 186 -7.08 7.44 -9.98
C GLY A 186 -8.00 8.58 -9.53
N HIS A 187 -9.25 8.24 -9.24
CA HIS A 187 -10.25 9.19 -8.73
C HIS A 187 -10.05 9.49 -7.24
N ALA A 188 -9.61 8.49 -6.47
CA ALA A 188 -9.25 8.59 -5.06
C ALA A 188 -8.26 7.51 -4.69
N SER A 189 -7.57 7.69 -3.56
CA SER A 189 -6.61 6.72 -3.05
C SER A 189 -6.62 6.63 -1.53
N GLY A 190 -6.46 5.41 -0.99
CA GLY A 190 -6.21 5.16 0.42
C GLY A 190 -4.74 4.89 0.68
N ILE A 191 -4.16 5.57 1.67
CA ILE A 191 -2.78 5.36 2.13
C ILE A 191 -2.79 4.82 3.56
N SER A 192 -1.89 3.89 3.84
CA SER A 192 -1.62 3.40 5.20
C SER A 192 -0.29 3.95 5.70
N PHE A 193 -0.31 4.46 6.91
CA PHE A 193 0.89 4.83 7.65
C PHE A 193 1.13 3.88 8.83
N TYR A 194 0.70 2.62 8.72
CA TYR A 194 1.04 1.58 9.69
C TYR A 194 2.57 1.54 9.93
N PRO A 195 3.06 1.30 11.15
CA PRO A 195 4.48 1.49 11.51
C PRO A 195 5.51 0.85 10.58
N THR A 196 5.19 -0.27 9.94
CA THR A 196 6.10 -0.98 9.03
C THR A 196 6.13 -0.40 7.60
N LYS A 197 5.24 0.56 7.28
CA LYS A 197 5.18 1.17 5.94
C LYS A 197 6.39 2.06 5.66
N ASN A 198 6.68 2.33 4.39
CA ASN A 198 7.78 3.21 3.99
C ASN A 198 7.70 4.57 4.69
N LEU A 199 6.49 5.13 4.75
CA LEU A 199 6.14 6.24 5.61
C LEU A 199 5.24 5.67 6.73
N GLY A 200 5.83 5.19 7.82
CA GLY A 200 5.10 4.59 8.93
C GLY A 200 5.07 5.49 10.16
N GLY A 201 3.91 5.65 10.79
CA GLY A 201 3.73 6.33 12.07
C GLY A 201 4.35 5.56 13.25
N LEU A 202 4.17 6.09 14.45
CA LEU A 202 4.49 5.41 15.70
C LEU A 202 3.23 4.78 16.33
N GLY A 203 2.27 4.45 15.51
CA GLY A 203 0.96 3.85 15.76
C GLY A 203 0.17 3.83 14.47
N ASP A 204 -1.14 3.62 14.55
CA ASP A 204 -2.00 3.62 13.37
C ASP A 204 -2.20 5.04 12.84
N ALA A 205 -2.15 5.17 11.52
CA ALA A 205 -2.53 6.35 10.77
C ALA A 205 -2.76 5.99 9.29
N GLY A 206 -3.47 6.85 8.58
CA GLY A 206 -3.73 6.74 7.15
C GLY A 206 -4.15 8.05 6.54
N ALA A 207 -4.40 8.06 5.23
CA ALA A 207 -4.91 9.23 4.53
C ALA A 207 -5.75 8.83 3.31
N VAL A 208 -6.71 9.68 2.98
CA VAL A 208 -7.43 9.68 1.70
C VAL A 208 -6.87 10.78 0.83
N ILE A 209 -6.54 10.44 -0.41
CA ILE A 209 -6.04 11.37 -1.42
C ILE A 209 -7.07 11.47 -2.55
N THR A 210 -7.30 12.67 -3.07
CA THR A 210 -8.19 12.87 -4.22
C THR A 210 -7.95 14.24 -4.88
N ASN A 211 -8.41 14.37 -6.12
CA ASN A 211 -8.50 15.64 -6.83
C ASN A 211 -9.92 16.24 -6.80
N ASP A 212 -10.88 15.52 -6.21
CA ASP A 212 -12.28 15.92 -6.09
C ASP A 212 -12.53 16.57 -4.72
N GLU A 213 -12.86 17.87 -4.75
CA GLU A 213 -13.15 18.64 -3.55
C GLU A 213 -14.40 18.15 -2.81
N GLN A 214 -15.42 17.70 -3.54
CA GLN A 214 -16.65 17.20 -2.93
C GLN A 214 -16.39 15.89 -2.17
N LEU A 215 -15.63 14.96 -2.77
CA LEU A 215 -15.21 13.72 -2.12
C LEU A 215 -14.41 14.02 -0.85
N ALA A 216 -13.43 14.94 -0.92
CA ALA A 216 -12.62 15.30 0.24
C ALA A 216 -13.46 15.87 1.40
N LYS A 217 -14.45 16.73 1.10
CA LYS A 217 -15.38 17.29 2.09
C LYS A 217 -16.24 16.19 2.75
N ILE A 218 -16.79 15.27 1.94
CA ILE A 218 -17.62 14.18 2.44
C ILE A 218 -16.78 13.24 3.31
N VAL A 219 -15.57 12.85 2.87
CA VAL A 219 -14.65 12.02 3.64
C VAL A 219 -14.31 12.67 4.98
N LYS A 220 -13.98 13.97 4.98
CA LYS A 220 -13.68 14.71 6.21
C LYS A 220 -14.86 14.74 7.19
N ALA A 221 -16.07 14.91 6.68
CA ALA A 221 -17.28 14.84 7.51
C ALA A 221 -17.50 13.44 8.04
N LEU A 222 -17.45 12.40 7.18
CA LEU A 222 -17.64 10.99 7.56
C LEU A 222 -16.64 10.55 8.62
N ALA A 223 -15.35 10.93 8.49
CA ALA A 223 -14.31 10.61 9.46
C ALA A 223 -14.54 11.22 10.84
N ASN A 224 -15.38 12.25 10.94
CA ASN A 224 -15.71 12.95 12.18
C ASN A 224 -17.22 12.94 12.46
N TYR A 225 -17.78 11.75 12.68
CA TYR A 225 -19.19 11.51 13.03
C TYR A 225 -20.19 12.04 11.97
N GLY A 226 -19.78 12.26 10.73
CA GLY A 226 -20.60 12.84 9.67
C GLY A 226 -20.90 14.32 9.87
N SER A 227 -20.07 15.05 10.61
CA SER A 227 -20.32 16.45 10.99
C SER A 227 -19.77 17.42 9.94
N ASP A 228 -20.57 18.40 9.55
CA ASP A 228 -20.15 19.59 8.81
C ASP A 228 -19.76 20.76 9.73
N ARG A 229 -20.32 20.79 10.93
CA ARG A 229 -20.03 21.75 12.01
C ARG A 229 -20.37 21.14 13.37
N ARG A 230 -19.92 21.81 14.43
CA ARG A 230 -20.11 21.32 15.80
C ARG A 230 -21.58 21.01 16.09
N TYR A 231 -21.84 19.76 16.54
CA TYR A 231 -23.18 19.23 16.88
C TYR A 231 -24.19 19.16 15.72
N HIS A 232 -23.72 19.20 14.48
CA HIS A 232 -24.58 19.04 13.32
C HIS A 232 -24.01 17.93 12.41
N ASN A 233 -24.69 16.79 12.36
CA ASN A 233 -24.26 15.60 11.64
C ASN A 233 -25.15 15.42 10.41
N ILE A 234 -24.59 15.57 9.24
CA ILE A 234 -25.30 15.45 7.95
C ILE A 234 -25.20 14.03 7.36
N TYR A 235 -24.24 13.24 7.82
CA TYR A 235 -24.09 11.84 7.47
C TYR A 235 -24.02 10.95 8.72
N LYS A 236 -24.30 9.64 8.57
CA LYS A 236 -23.98 8.63 9.58
C LYS A 236 -22.50 8.29 9.45
N GLY A 237 -21.64 9.02 10.14
CA GLY A 237 -20.20 8.92 10.05
C GLY A 237 -19.56 8.07 11.14
N TYR A 238 -18.24 8.13 11.19
CA TYR A 238 -17.37 7.33 12.04
C TYR A 238 -16.48 8.23 12.91
N ASN A 239 -15.71 7.61 13.78
CA ASN A 239 -14.59 8.26 14.48
C ASN A 239 -13.27 7.73 13.92
N CYS A 240 -12.84 8.25 12.77
CA CYS A 240 -11.68 7.80 11.99
C CYS A 240 -10.69 8.95 11.75
N ARG A 241 -10.23 9.59 12.81
CA ARG A 241 -9.33 10.78 12.77
C ARG A 241 -7.90 10.36 13.05
N ILE A 242 -6.94 11.07 12.49
CA ILE A 242 -5.54 10.99 12.90
C ILE A 242 -5.32 11.79 14.20
N ASP A 243 -4.42 11.33 15.04
CA ASP A 243 -3.92 12.08 16.19
C ASP A 243 -2.82 13.07 15.76
N GLU A 244 -2.79 14.28 16.36
CA GLU A 244 -1.72 15.25 16.11
C GLU A 244 -0.33 14.67 16.38
N MET A 245 -0.22 13.79 17.37
CA MET A 245 1.01 13.11 17.68
C MET A 245 1.53 12.30 16.49
N GLN A 246 0.65 11.51 15.85
CA GLN A 246 1.02 10.73 14.67
C GLN A 246 1.33 11.63 13.49
N ALA A 247 0.56 12.70 13.30
CA ALA A 247 0.80 13.68 12.25
C ALA A 247 2.20 14.31 12.36
N ALA A 248 2.58 14.76 13.56
CA ALA A 248 3.89 15.34 13.81
C ALA A 248 5.04 14.35 13.55
N MET A 249 4.88 13.07 13.96
CA MET A 249 5.87 12.02 13.72
C MET A 249 6.01 11.71 12.23
N LEU A 250 4.88 11.62 11.52
CA LEU A 250 4.86 11.35 10.08
C LEU A 250 5.53 12.46 9.27
N ARG A 251 5.38 13.73 9.66
CA ARG A 251 6.06 14.86 9.01
C ARG A 251 7.58 14.76 9.12
N VAL A 252 8.09 14.39 10.30
CA VAL A 252 9.54 14.12 10.48
C VAL A 252 9.99 12.99 9.54
N LYS A 253 9.23 11.89 9.47
CA LYS A 253 9.58 10.75 8.60
C LYS A 253 9.42 11.06 7.11
N LEU A 254 8.45 11.88 6.74
CA LEU A 254 8.23 12.32 5.36
C LEU A 254 9.42 13.13 4.82
N SER A 255 10.06 13.95 5.68
CA SER A 255 11.23 14.75 5.28
C SER A 255 12.45 13.91 4.87
N VAL A 256 12.51 12.65 5.27
CA VAL A 256 13.62 11.71 4.93
C VAL A 256 13.18 10.58 4.01
N LEU A 257 11.91 10.54 3.59
CA LEU A 257 11.33 9.43 2.82
C LEU A 257 12.05 9.18 1.49
N ASP A 258 12.44 10.23 0.78
CA ASP A 258 13.12 10.10 -0.52
C ASP A 258 14.50 9.45 -0.37
N ASN A 259 15.24 9.80 0.66
CA ASN A 259 16.53 9.19 0.97
C ASN A 259 16.37 7.69 1.34
N GLU A 260 15.31 7.34 2.06
CA GLU A 260 14.99 5.94 2.38
C GLU A 260 14.58 5.16 1.13
N THR A 261 13.84 5.78 0.22
CA THR A 261 13.46 5.18 -1.07
C THR A 261 14.69 4.94 -1.93
N GLU A 262 15.61 5.89 -2.03
CA GLU A 262 16.86 5.72 -2.77
C GLU A 262 17.70 4.57 -2.19
N ARG A 263 17.85 4.51 -0.87
CA ARG A 263 18.54 3.43 -0.19
C ARG A 263 17.92 2.06 -0.51
N ARG A 264 16.60 1.93 -0.45
CA ARG A 264 15.88 0.69 -0.82
C ARG A 264 16.11 0.32 -2.29
N ASN A 265 16.15 1.29 -3.19
CA ASN A 265 16.45 1.06 -4.60
C ASN A 265 17.89 0.53 -4.80
N ILE A 266 18.87 1.04 -4.06
CA ILE A 266 20.25 0.54 -4.11
C ILE A 266 20.31 -0.91 -3.63
N ILE A 267 19.67 -1.24 -2.51
CA ILE A 267 19.63 -2.61 -1.96
C ILE A 267 18.90 -3.56 -2.94
N ALA A 268 17.76 -3.16 -3.49
CA ALA A 268 17.03 -3.96 -4.47
C ALA A 268 17.87 -4.27 -5.72
N LYS A 269 18.57 -3.27 -6.26
CA LYS A 269 19.51 -3.45 -7.37
C LYS A 269 20.64 -4.40 -7.00
N THR A 270 21.18 -4.29 -5.78
CA THR A 270 22.23 -5.19 -5.28
C THR A 270 21.74 -6.63 -5.23
N TYR A 271 20.55 -6.88 -4.71
CA TYR A 271 19.95 -8.22 -4.74
C TYR A 271 19.79 -8.75 -6.16
N ASN A 272 19.21 -7.97 -7.08
CA ASN A 272 19.04 -8.39 -8.48
C ASN A 272 20.37 -8.70 -9.20
N GLN A 273 21.46 -8.02 -8.82
CA GLN A 273 22.78 -8.23 -9.41
C GLN A 273 23.53 -9.44 -8.86
N HIS A 274 23.28 -9.80 -7.59
CA HIS A 274 24.09 -10.79 -6.88
C HIS A 274 23.35 -12.13 -6.63
N ILE A 275 22.02 -12.14 -6.65
CA ILE A 275 21.25 -13.40 -6.57
C ILE A 275 21.27 -14.04 -7.95
N CYS A 276 21.94 -15.19 -8.04
CA CYS A 276 22.07 -15.97 -9.29
C CYS A 276 21.64 -17.43 -9.12
N ASN A 277 21.01 -17.80 -7.98
CA ASN A 277 20.48 -19.13 -7.74
C ASN A 277 19.29 -19.40 -8.68
N PRO A 278 19.34 -20.46 -9.54
CA PRO A 278 18.27 -20.75 -10.50
C PRO A 278 16.93 -21.14 -9.86
N LEU A 279 16.94 -21.50 -8.57
CA LEU A 279 15.73 -21.83 -7.80
C LEU A 279 14.99 -20.58 -7.28
N VAL A 280 15.60 -19.40 -7.43
CA VAL A 280 15.08 -18.15 -6.86
C VAL A 280 14.78 -17.16 -7.98
N THR A 281 13.52 -16.82 -8.15
CA THR A 281 13.09 -15.76 -9.09
C THR A 281 13.08 -14.43 -8.37
N VAL A 282 13.94 -13.50 -8.80
CA VAL A 282 13.98 -12.13 -8.27
C VAL A 282 12.89 -11.25 -8.90
N PRO A 283 12.40 -10.20 -8.21
CA PRO A 283 11.42 -9.29 -8.77
C PRO A 283 12.00 -8.46 -9.92
N HIS A 284 11.12 -8.06 -10.85
CA HIS A 284 11.49 -7.22 -11.97
C HIS A 284 11.74 -5.77 -11.55
N ILE A 285 12.82 -5.17 -12.08
CA ILE A 285 13.09 -3.73 -11.94
C ILE A 285 12.63 -3.03 -13.21
N PHE A 286 11.65 -2.15 -13.07
CA PHE A 286 11.13 -1.35 -14.18
C PHE A 286 11.98 -0.10 -14.38
N HIS A 287 12.31 0.22 -15.64
CA HIS A 287 13.13 1.40 -15.99
C HIS A 287 12.29 2.66 -16.23
N ASP A 288 11.01 2.50 -16.47
CA ASP A 288 10.03 3.55 -16.77
C ASP A 288 9.13 3.90 -15.57
N MET A 289 9.44 3.36 -14.39
CA MET A 289 8.71 3.58 -13.14
C MET A 289 9.68 3.91 -11.99
N VAL A 290 9.16 4.55 -10.94
CA VAL A 290 9.85 4.66 -9.66
C VAL A 290 9.22 3.66 -8.69
N GLN A 291 9.97 2.59 -8.36
CA GLN A 291 9.58 1.62 -7.35
C GLN A 291 10.11 2.06 -5.97
N VAL A 292 9.31 1.90 -4.92
CA VAL A 292 9.70 2.29 -3.55
C VAL A 292 10.03 1.10 -2.65
N TRP A 293 9.90 -0.11 -3.17
CA TRP A 293 10.32 -1.35 -2.51
C TRP A 293 9.85 -1.44 -1.05
N HIS A 294 8.55 -1.36 -0.86
CA HIS A 294 7.97 -1.64 0.47
C HIS A 294 8.40 -3.03 0.92
N GLN A 295 8.33 -4.00 0.01
CA GLN A 295 8.87 -5.34 0.18
C GLN A 295 9.74 -5.70 -1.04
N TYR A 296 10.82 -6.44 -0.80
CA TYR A 296 11.57 -7.10 -1.86
C TYR A 296 11.19 -8.58 -1.84
N VAL A 297 10.35 -8.98 -2.79
CA VAL A 297 9.72 -10.30 -2.81
C VAL A 297 10.32 -11.17 -3.89
N VAL A 298 10.95 -12.28 -3.48
CA VAL A 298 11.41 -13.33 -4.38
C VAL A 298 10.39 -14.47 -4.44
N ARG A 299 10.45 -15.30 -5.48
CA ARG A 299 9.62 -16.49 -5.59
C ARG A 299 10.50 -17.75 -5.58
N VAL A 300 10.10 -18.73 -4.80
CA VAL A 300 10.81 -20.01 -4.64
C VAL A 300 9.79 -21.13 -4.49
N GLU A 301 9.81 -22.12 -5.37
CA GLU A 301 8.85 -23.23 -5.35
C GLU A 301 8.89 -23.99 -4.02
N LYS A 302 10.08 -24.24 -3.48
CA LYS A 302 10.28 -24.88 -2.16
C LYS A 302 10.40 -23.81 -1.05
N ARG A 303 9.42 -22.92 -0.98
CA ARG A 303 9.41 -21.72 -0.11
C ARG A 303 9.77 -22.02 1.34
N ASP A 304 9.14 -23.01 1.96
CA ASP A 304 9.29 -23.25 3.40
C ASP A 304 10.68 -23.79 3.72
N GLN A 305 11.24 -24.66 2.87
CA GLN A 305 12.64 -25.13 2.98
C GLN A 305 13.63 -23.98 2.79
N PHE A 306 13.37 -23.10 1.82
CA PHE A 306 14.20 -21.92 1.59
C PHE A 306 14.19 -20.97 2.80
N ARG A 307 13.03 -20.74 3.41
CA ARG A 307 12.91 -19.89 4.60
C ARG A 307 13.61 -20.49 5.82
N GLU A 308 13.49 -21.81 6.04
CA GLU A 308 14.18 -22.51 7.11
C GLU A 308 15.71 -22.41 6.92
N TYR A 309 16.21 -22.68 5.71
CA TYR A 309 17.61 -22.52 5.36
C TYR A 309 18.13 -21.10 5.62
N LEU A 310 17.36 -20.06 5.23
CA LEU A 310 17.74 -18.67 5.49
C LEU A 310 17.77 -18.36 6.99
N ALA A 311 16.81 -18.84 7.75
CA ALA A 311 16.76 -18.65 9.20
C ALA A 311 17.97 -19.31 9.89
N ASP A 312 18.36 -20.52 9.50
CA ASP A 312 19.55 -21.21 9.99
C ASP A 312 20.85 -20.46 9.68
N ASN A 313 20.85 -19.65 8.61
CA ASN A 313 21.96 -18.77 8.23
C ASN A 313 21.80 -17.33 8.73
N GLY A 314 20.87 -17.10 9.67
CA GLY A 314 20.70 -15.80 10.35
C GLY A 314 19.89 -14.77 9.54
N VAL A 315 19.27 -15.11 8.43
CA VAL A 315 18.46 -14.20 7.60
C VAL A 315 16.97 -14.40 7.95
N GLN A 316 16.36 -13.39 8.57
CA GLN A 316 14.93 -13.39 8.84
C GLN A 316 14.13 -13.00 7.57
N THR A 317 13.02 -13.71 7.34
CA THR A 317 12.14 -13.50 6.18
C THR A 317 10.69 -13.48 6.60
N ASP A 318 9.82 -12.91 5.75
CA ASP A 318 8.37 -12.93 5.95
C ASP A 318 7.63 -13.36 4.67
N ILE A 319 6.31 -13.55 4.74
CA ILE A 319 5.46 -13.95 3.61
C ILE A 319 4.33 -12.94 3.41
N HIS A 320 4.27 -12.28 2.26
CA HIS A 320 3.23 -11.34 1.89
C HIS A 320 2.56 -11.78 0.57
N TYR A 321 1.44 -12.60 0.57
CA TYR A 321 0.75 -13.11 1.74
C TYR A 321 0.53 -14.62 1.60
N ALA A 322 0.64 -15.38 2.71
CA ALA A 322 0.56 -16.85 2.68
C ALA A 322 -0.85 -17.38 2.37
N THR A 323 -1.88 -16.62 2.71
CA THR A 323 -3.28 -17.02 2.51
C THR A 323 -4.02 -15.89 1.79
N PRO A 324 -4.35 -16.08 0.51
CA PRO A 324 -5.07 -15.06 -0.25
C PRO A 324 -6.53 -14.89 0.25
N PRO A 325 -7.19 -13.77 -0.06
CA PRO A 325 -8.52 -13.43 0.46
C PRO A 325 -9.58 -14.51 0.29
N HIS A 326 -9.67 -15.17 -0.89
CA HIS A 326 -10.67 -16.20 -1.16
C HIS A 326 -10.47 -17.49 -0.34
N LEU A 327 -9.29 -17.72 0.24
CA LEU A 327 -9.01 -18.84 1.12
C LEU A 327 -9.12 -18.48 2.60
N GLN A 328 -9.42 -17.22 2.93
CA GLN A 328 -9.65 -16.80 4.31
C GLN A 328 -11.00 -17.32 4.82
N PRO A 329 -11.09 -17.79 6.07
CA PRO A 329 -12.34 -18.30 6.62
C PRO A 329 -13.51 -17.30 6.60
N CYS A 330 -13.22 -16.00 6.70
CA CYS A 330 -14.23 -14.93 6.69
C CYS A 330 -14.84 -14.66 5.30
N TYR A 331 -14.26 -15.20 4.24
CA TYR A 331 -14.73 -15.10 2.85
C TYR A 331 -15.07 -16.46 2.27
N SER A 332 -15.84 -17.26 3.02
CA SER A 332 -16.28 -18.60 2.61
C SER A 332 -17.03 -18.60 1.28
N GLU A 333 -17.74 -17.51 0.97
CA GLU A 333 -18.47 -17.29 -0.29
C GLU A 333 -17.57 -17.13 -1.52
N LEU A 334 -16.29 -16.77 -1.34
CA LEU A 334 -15.31 -16.65 -2.42
C LEU A 334 -14.46 -17.92 -2.61
N ARG A 335 -14.65 -18.95 -1.78
CA ARG A 335 -13.79 -20.14 -1.75
C ARG A 335 -13.76 -20.93 -3.05
N ASP A 336 -14.84 -20.91 -3.82
CA ASP A 336 -14.93 -21.64 -5.10
C ASP A 336 -14.31 -20.86 -6.28
N SER A 337 -13.72 -19.69 -6.02
CA SER A 337 -13.01 -18.91 -7.04
C SER A 337 -11.79 -19.68 -7.53
N LYS A 338 -11.65 -19.80 -8.85
CA LYS A 338 -10.49 -20.46 -9.47
C LYS A 338 -9.40 -19.44 -9.77
N LEU A 339 -8.43 -19.33 -8.90
CA LEU A 339 -7.38 -18.31 -8.92
C LEU A 339 -5.97 -18.95 -8.89
N PRO A 340 -5.62 -19.77 -9.91
CA PRO A 340 -4.40 -20.57 -9.89
C PRO A 340 -3.10 -19.75 -9.82
N VAL A 341 -3.05 -18.56 -10.42
CA VAL A 341 -1.86 -17.68 -10.34
C VAL A 341 -1.72 -17.13 -8.93
N THR A 342 -2.81 -16.68 -8.33
CA THR A 342 -2.84 -16.19 -6.95
C THR A 342 -2.38 -17.25 -5.95
N GLU A 343 -2.93 -18.47 -6.08
CA GLU A 343 -2.59 -19.59 -5.19
C GLU A 343 -1.13 -20.04 -5.35
N LYS A 344 -0.62 -20.08 -6.60
CA LYS A 344 0.78 -20.34 -6.89
C LYS A 344 1.67 -19.29 -6.22
N LEU A 345 1.40 -18.00 -6.43
CA LEU A 345 2.17 -16.92 -5.82
C LEU A 345 2.14 -17.00 -4.29
N ALA A 346 0.99 -17.27 -3.68
CA ALA A 346 0.87 -17.42 -2.22
C ALA A 346 1.75 -18.55 -1.67
N ASN A 347 2.04 -19.58 -2.46
CA ASN A 347 2.91 -20.69 -2.08
C ASN A 347 4.40 -20.43 -2.36
N GLU A 348 4.74 -19.47 -3.24
CA GLU A 348 6.11 -19.23 -3.69
C GLU A 348 6.78 -17.99 -3.07
N VAL A 349 6.00 -16.96 -2.68
CA VAL A 349 6.55 -15.65 -2.29
C VAL A 349 7.29 -15.68 -0.96
N VAL A 350 8.46 -15.04 -0.94
CA VAL A 350 9.28 -14.79 0.26
C VAL A 350 9.78 -13.35 0.22
N SER A 351 9.53 -12.59 1.28
CA SER A 351 10.03 -11.23 1.42
C SER A 351 11.39 -11.24 2.12
N LEU A 352 12.40 -10.68 1.45
CA LEU A 352 13.76 -10.52 1.98
C LEU A 352 13.91 -9.20 2.75
N PRO A 353 14.86 -9.12 3.69
CA PRO A 353 15.16 -7.87 4.40
C PRO A 353 15.58 -6.75 3.43
N ILE A 354 14.97 -5.57 3.53
CA ILE A 354 15.30 -4.40 2.70
C ILE A 354 15.29 -3.09 3.50
N ALA A 355 14.57 -3.07 4.62
CA ALA A 355 14.48 -1.92 5.50
C ALA A 355 15.77 -1.75 6.31
N ARG A 356 15.99 -0.57 6.92
CA ARG A 356 17.05 -0.43 7.92
C ARG A 356 16.91 -1.49 9.04
N PRO A 357 18.02 -2.05 9.53
CA PRO A 357 19.40 -1.60 9.36
C PRO A 357 20.17 -2.21 8.17
N ILE A 358 19.53 -2.93 7.26
CA ILE A 358 20.21 -3.64 6.16
C ILE A 358 21.06 -2.66 5.32
N THR A 359 22.35 -2.98 5.13
CA THR A 359 23.30 -2.22 4.29
C THR A 359 23.46 -2.89 2.93
N VAL A 360 24.21 -2.25 2.04
CA VAL A 360 24.58 -2.82 0.72
C VAL A 360 25.46 -4.07 0.91
N GLU A 361 26.40 -4.02 1.85
CA GLU A 361 27.27 -5.14 2.19
C GLU A 361 26.45 -6.31 2.74
N ASP A 362 25.43 -6.04 3.57
CA ASP A 362 24.51 -7.06 4.06
C ASP A 362 23.74 -7.72 2.92
N ALA A 363 23.26 -6.93 1.95
CA ALA A 363 22.55 -7.45 0.78
C ALA A 363 23.45 -8.37 -0.06
N VAL A 364 24.75 -8.04 -0.22
CA VAL A 364 25.73 -8.91 -0.88
C VAL A 364 25.90 -10.23 -0.11
N GLU A 365 26.07 -10.18 1.22
CA GLU A 365 26.23 -11.37 2.06
C GLU A 365 24.96 -12.25 2.05
N ILE A 366 23.78 -11.66 2.17
CA ILE A 366 22.50 -12.36 2.05
C ILE A 366 22.39 -13.05 0.67
N SER A 367 22.80 -12.35 -0.40
CA SER A 367 22.81 -12.93 -1.75
C SER A 367 23.73 -14.16 -1.86
N LYS A 368 24.92 -14.14 -1.22
CA LYS A 368 25.81 -15.31 -1.15
C LYS A 368 25.17 -16.48 -0.42
N ILE A 369 24.48 -16.21 0.70
CA ILE A 369 23.72 -17.22 1.43
C ILE A 369 22.67 -17.82 0.51
N ILE A 370 21.86 -16.99 -0.16
CA ILE A 370 20.81 -17.42 -1.10
C ILE A 370 21.39 -18.29 -2.23
N ASN A 371 22.55 -17.93 -2.77
CA ASN A 371 23.18 -18.65 -3.88
C ASN A 371 23.68 -20.05 -3.49
N ASN A 372 23.89 -20.31 -2.21
CA ASN A 372 24.28 -21.63 -1.69
C ASN A 372 23.07 -22.53 -1.32
N PHE A 373 21.84 -22.02 -1.43
CA PHE A 373 20.65 -22.84 -1.21
C PHE A 373 20.51 -23.92 -2.29
N ASN A 374 20.37 -25.16 -1.86
CA ASN A 374 20.12 -26.33 -2.69
C ASN A 374 18.89 -27.04 -2.12
N ALA A 375 17.87 -27.24 -2.94
CA ALA A 375 16.61 -27.87 -2.55
C ALA A 375 16.54 -29.35 -2.91
#